data_e4b263ab07f6d1bc1e9907cbbc29e089
#
_entry.id   e4b263ab07f6d1bc1e9907cbbc29e089
#
_cell.length_a   1.000
_cell.length_b   1.000
_cell.length_c   1.000
_cell.angle_alpha   90.00
_cell.angle_beta   90.00
_cell.angle_gamma   90.00
#
_symmetry.space_group_name_H-M   'P 1'
#
loop_
_entity.id
_entity.type
_entity.pdbx_description
1 polymer ?
#
loop_
_entity_poly.entity_id
_entity_poly.type
_entity_poly.pdbx_seq_one_letter_code
_entity_poly.pdbx_strand_id
1 'polypeptide(L)'
;MTADLAQLFEEYYPSLVRMLYRRTGDRDRVEDLAQETFARAVSAPPDNPRPWLFAVALNLVREDGRRSVTRGRRLELLRNEQDRPAAGPDADYERNEEVAQVRAALARLNERDREALLLKAEGFGYDEIASTLGLAKGAVGTTLARARRRLVEAYRAQDRGNHVAS
;
A
#
# COMPACT_ATOMS: atom_id res chain seq x y z
N MET A 1 22.92 19.62 -5.10
CA MET A 1 21.82 20.38 -4.49
C MET A 1 20.94 19.41 -3.73
N THR A 2 20.94 19.51 -2.44
CA THR A 2 19.99 18.78 -1.62
C THR A 2 18.62 19.41 -1.83
N ALA A 3 17.67 18.64 -2.34
CA ALA A 3 16.29 19.07 -2.39
C ALA A 3 15.88 19.43 -0.95
N ASP A 4 15.29 20.60 -0.79
CA ASP A 4 14.78 21.02 0.52
C ASP A 4 13.79 19.97 1.02
N LEU A 5 13.97 19.52 2.24
CA LEU A 5 13.10 18.52 2.87
C LEU A 5 11.64 18.96 2.85
N ALA A 6 11.38 20.25 3.03
CA ALA A 6 10.03 20.80 2.96
C ALA A 6 9.40 20.59 1.57
N GLN A 7 10.18 20.79 0.50
CA GLN A 7 9.74 20.53 -0.86
C GLN A 7 9.45 19.05 -1.11
N LEU A 8 10.34 18.17 -0.64
CA LEU A 8 10.14 16.72 -0.76
C LEU A 8 8.87 16.29 -0.03
N PHE A 9 8.65 16.82 1.15
CA PHE A 9 7.45 16.52 1.93
C PHE A 9 6.18 16.97 1.20
N GLU A 10 6.15 18.22 0.73
CA GLU A 10 4.99 18.74 -0.02
C GLU A 10 4.72 17.95 -1.29
N GLU A 11 5.76 17.58 -2.01
CA GLU A 11 5.63 16.90 -3.31
C GLU A 11 5.21 15.44 -3.15
N TYR A 12 5.79 14.70 -2.21
CA TYR A 12 5.63 13.25 -2.14
C TYR A 12 4.77 12.73 -0.99
N TYR A 13 4.55 13.52 0.05
CA TYR A 13 3.77 13.08 1.21
C TYR A 13 2.35 12.63 0.85
N PRO A 14 1.58 13.39 0.05
CA PRO A 14 0.21 12.97 -0.29
C PRO A 14 0.14 11.64 -1.03
N SER A 15 1.02 11.42 -2.01
CA SER A 15 1.03 10.17 -2.79
C SER A 15 1.54 8.99 -1.96
N LEU A 16 2.53 9.23 -1.09
CA LEU A 16 3.06 8.22 -0.19
C LEU A 16 1.99 7.74 0.79
N VAL A 17 1.29 8.67 1.43
CA VAL A 17 0.19 8.39 2.37
C VAL A 17 -0.93 7.61 1.66
N ARG A 18 -1.31 8.04 0.46
CA ARG A 18 -2.34 7.38 -0.33
C ARG A 18 -1.97 5.93 -0.65
N MET A 19 -0.74 5.69 -1.08
CA MET A 19 -0.23 4.36 -1.37
C MET A 19 -0.21 3.48 -0.10
N LEU A 20 0.31 4.02 0.98
CA LEU A 20 0.37 3.32 2.27
C LEU A 20 -1.02 2.98 2.80
N TYR A 21 -1.99 3.89 2.65
CA TYR A 21 -3.36 3.65 3.06
C TYR A 21 -4.02 2.54 2.24
N ARG A 22 -3.81 2.53 0.93
CA ARG A 22 -4.28 1.44 0.06
C ARG A 22 -3.66 0.11 0.44
N ARG A 23 -2.41 0.13 0.91
CA ARG A 23 -1.68 -1.07 1.30
C ARG A 23 -2.11 -1.61 2.68
N THR A 24 -2.31 -0.75 3.65
CA THR A 24 -2.51 -1.14 5.06
C THR A 24 -3.95 -0.99 5.54
N GLY A 25 -4.68 0.00 5.05
CA GLY A 25 -6.04 0.30 5.50
C GLY A 25 -6.13 0.94 6.88
N ASP A 26 -5.02 1.34 7.48
CA ASP A 26 -4.93 1.85 8.85
C ASP A 26 -4.30 3.23 8.84
N ARG A 27 -5.11 4.27 9.12
CA ARG A 27 -4.68 5.68 9.10
C ARG A 27 -3.58 6.00 10.10
N ASP A 28 -3.66 5.45 11.30
CA ASP A 28 -2.68 5.71 12.36
C ASP A 28 -1.31 5.16 11.99
N ARG A 29 -1.29 3.94 11.46
CA ARG A 29 -0.06 3.32 10.98
C ARG A 29 0.53 4.06 9.79
N VAL A 30 -0.31 4.54 8.88
CA VAL A 30 0.13 5.27 7.67
C VAL A 30 0.89 6.54 8.05
N GLU A 31 0.38 7.32 9.02
CA GLU A 31 1.08 8.52 9.49
C GLU A 31 2.45 8.19 10.08
N ASP A 32 2.52 7.19 10.94
CA ASP A 32 3.77 6.75 11.56
C ASP A 32 4.78 6.27 10.51
N LEU A 33 4.34 5.47 9.54
CA LEU A 33 5.19 4.96 8.47
C LEU A 33 5.69 6.08 7.56
N ALA A 34 4.83 7.04 7.22
CA ALA A 34 5.21 8.18 6.40
C ALA A 34 6.23 9.08 7.13
N GLN A 35 5.98 9.38 8.40
CA GLN A 35 6.92 10.17 9.23
C GLN A 35 8.28 9.50 9.33
N GLU A 36 8.31 8.19 9.60
CA GLU A 36 9.57 7.43 9.67
C GLU A 36 10.31 7.44 8.33
N THR A 37 9.60 7.31 7.22
CA THR A 37 10.17 7.37 5.87
C THR A 37 10.88 8.70 5.64
N PHE A 38 10.23 9.82 5.96
CA PHE A 38 10.80 11.15 5.80
C PHE A 38 11.93 11.42 6.81
N ALA A 39 11.84 10.89 8.02
CA ALA A 39 12.92 10.99 9.01
C ALA A 39 14.19 10.33 8.48
N ARG A 40 14.10 9.21 7.81
CA ARG A 40 15.26 8.56 7.18
C ARG A 40 15.83 9.39 6.02
N ALA A 41 14.98 10.10 5.28
CA ALA A 41 15.41 11.02 4.22
C ALA A 41 16.21 12.20 4.78
N VAL A 42 15.90 12.66 5.98
CA VAL A 42 16.67 13.72 6.67
C VAL A 42 18.09 13.24 6.96
N SER A 43 18.22 12.01 7.49
CA SER A 43 19.50 11.45 7.90
C SER A 43 20.40 11.09 6.71
N ALA A 44 19.80 10.70 5.59
CA ALA A 44 20.53 10.30 4.39
C ALA A 44 19.73 10.75 3.15
N PRO A 45 19.88 12.01 2.72
CA PRO A 45 19.11 12.51 1.57
C PRO A 45 19.37 11.70 0.30
N PRO A 46 18.34 11.18 -0.36
CA PRO A 46 18.53 10.38 -1.56
C PRO A 46 18.75 11.24 -2.81
N ASP A 47 19.51 10.71 -3.78
CA ASP A 47 19.72 11.35 -5.08
C ASP A 47 18.45 11.32 -5.93
N ASN A 48 17.70 10.22 -5.86
CA ASN A 48 16.43 10.05 -6.57
C ASN A 48 15.31 9.82 -5.54
N PRO A 49 14.65 10.89 -5.07
CA PRO A 49 13.78 10.80 -3.89
C PRO A 49 12.54 9.92 -4.07
N ARG A 50 11.89 9.97 -5.21
CA ARG A 50 10.61 9.28 -5.39
C ARG A 50 10.73 7.75 -5.26
N PRO A 51 11.55 7.07 -6.06
CA PRO A 51 11.73 5.62 -5.88
C PRO A 51 12.28 5.26 -4.50
N TRP A 52 13.20 6.07 -3.97
CA TRP A 52 13.81 5.83 -2.66
C TRP A 52 12.78 5.90 -1.53
N LEU A 53 11.98 6.96 -1.49
CA LEU A 53 10.96 7.16 -0.45
C LEU A 53 9.93 6.01 -0.45
N PHE A 54 9.47 5.64 -1.64
CA PHE A 54 8.49 4.56 -1.76
C PHE A 54 9.09 3.20 -1.42
N ALA A 55 10.35 2.95 -1.78
CA ALA A 55 11.05 1.72 -1.39
C ALA A 55 11.22 1.62 0.13
N VAL A 56 11.61 2.71 0.79
CA VAL A 56 11.74 2.75 2.25
C VAL A 56 10.39 2.51 2.92
N ALA A 57 9.35 3.18 2.45
CA ALA A 57 8.01 3.02 3.01
C ALA A 57 7.50 1.57 2.88
N LEU A 58 7.69 0.94 1.72
CA LEU A 58 7.30 -0.46 1.51
C LEU A 58 8.11 -1.42 2.38
N ASN A 59 9.40 -1.17 2.57
CA ASN A 59 10.23 -1.96 3.49
C ASN A 59 9.74 -1.85 4.93
N LEU A 60 9.36 -0.64 5.36
CA LEU A 60 8.81 -0.41 6.70
C LEU A 60 7.47 -1.16 6.89
N VAL A 61 6.62 -1.18 5.88
CA VAL A 61 5.38 -1.95 5.90
C VAL A 61 5.67 -3.43 6.11
N ARG A 62 6.65 -3.98 5.40
CA ARG A 62 7.05 -5.39 5.51
C ARG A 62 7.59 -5.72 6.90
N GLU A 63 8.47 -4.88 7.44
CA GLU A 63 9.03 -5.04 8.79
C GLU A 63 7.93 -5.00 9.84
N ASP A 64 7.02 -4.05 9.72
CA ASP A 64 5.89 -3.88 10.62
C ASP A 64 4.93 -5.07 10.53
N GLY A 65 4.69 -5.60 9.35
CA GLY A 65 3.91 -6.80 9.12
C GLY A 65 4.51 -8.03 9.80
N ARG A 66 5.83 -8.19 9.76
CA ARG A 66 6.54 -9.28 10.45
C ARG A 66 6.43 -9.17 11.97
N ARG A 67 6.51 -7.96 12.51
CA ARG A 67 6.37 -7.71 13.95
C ARG A 67 4.93 -7.94 14.41
N SER A 68 3.94 -7.57 13.60
CA SER A 68 2.53 -7.71 13.96
C SER A 68 2.05 -9.16 13.90
N VAL A 69 2.66 -10.02 13.06
CA VAL A 69 2.35 -11.46 13.07
C VAL A 69 2.74 -12.10 14.42
N THR A 70 3.83 -11.63 15.03
CA THR A 70 4.26 -12.10 16.34
C THR A 70 3.39 -11.55 17.49
N ARG A 71 2.85 -10.35 17.33
CA ARG A 71 1.95 -9.70 18.32
C ARG A 71 0.47 -9.87 17.99
N GLY A 72 0.13 -10.17 16.74
CA GLY A 72 -1.21 -10.00 16.16
C GLY A 72 -2.24 -11.00 16.64
N ARG A 73 -1.83 -12.16 17.10
CA ARG A 73 -2.79 -13.13 17.63
C ARG A 73 -3.45 -12.68 18.93
N ARG A 74 -2.82 -11.76 19.67
CA ARG A 74 -3.39 -11.18 20.90
C ARG A 74 -4.19 -9.90 20.65
N LEU A 75 -3.87 -9.15 19.60
CA LEU A 75 -4.46 -7.85 19.30
C LEU A 75 -5.62 -7.92 18.30
N GLU A 76 -5.69 -8.95 17.46
CA GLU A 76 -6.81 -9.13 16.52
C GLU A 76 -8.16 -9.29 17.23
N LEU A 77 -8.18 -9.95 18.39
CA LEU A 77 -9.37 -10.09 19.22
C LEU A 77 -9.85 -8.76 19.82
N LEU A 78 -8.96 -7.78 20.00
CA LEU A 78 -9.28 -6.46 20.55
C LEU A 78 -9.59 -5.43 19.43
N ARG A 79 -9.04 -5.59 18.24
CA ARG A 79 -9.28 -4.68 17.11
C ARG A 79 -10.61 -4.92 16.41
N ASN A 80 -11.10 -6.15 16.37
CA ASN A 80 -12.40 -6.46 15.77
C ASN A 80 -13.58 -5.78 16.50
N GLU A 81 -13.38 -5.31 17.73
CA GLU A 81 -14.40 -4.57 18.47
C GLU A 81 -14.31 -3.05 18.30
N GLN A 82 -13.16 -2.50 17.87
CA GLN A 82 -12.92 -1.06 17.80
C GLN A 82 -12.91 -0.49 16.38
N ASP A 83 -12.75 -1.30 15.36
CA ASP A 83 -12.67 -0.88 13.95
C ASP A 83 -13.99 -1.07 13.19
N ARG A 84 -15.11 -0.81 13.84
CA ARG A 84 -16.34 -0.58 13.10
C ARG A 84 -16.25 0.81 12.48
N PRO A 85 -16.26 0.93 11.13
CA PRO A 85 -16.31 2.26 10.53
C PRO A 85 -17.53 2.98 11.06
N ALA A 86 -17.32 4.18 11.57
CA ALA A 86 -18.41 5.05 11.94
C ALA A 86 -19.37 5.11 10.76
N ALA A 87 -20.64 4.79 10.99
CA ALA A 87 -21.67 4.75 9.96
C ALA A 87 -21.76 6.14 9.32
N GLY A 88 -21.12 6.29 8.16
CA GLY A 88 -21.29 7.45 7.30
C GLY A 88 -22.55 7.34 6.46
N PRO A 89 -22.90 8.39 5.70
CA PRO A 89 -24.04 8.35 4.76
C PRO A 89 -23.89 7.15 3.79
N ASP A 90 -25.01 6.62 3.35
CA ASP A 90 -25.10 5.39 2.54
C ASP A 90 -24.16 5.35 1.34
N ALA A 91 -23.90 6.50 0.70
CA ALA A 91 -22.96 6.60 -0.43
C ALA A 91 -21.50 6.36 -0.03
N ASP A 92 -21.08 6.79 1.18
CA ASP A 92 -19.77 6.52 1.72
C ASP A 92 -19.61 5.06 2.16
N TYR A 93 -20.72 4.44 2.57
CA TYR A 93 -20.75 3.01 2.93
C TYR A 93 -20.53 2.12 1.72
N GLU A 94 -21.22 2.37 0.60
CA GLU A 94 -21.03 1.63 -0.66
C GLU A 94 -19.61 1.79 -1.21
N ARG A 95 -19.08 3.02 -1.20
CA ARG A 95 -17.72 3.31 -1.64
C ARG A 95 -16.69 2.63 -0.73
N ASN A 96 -16.92 2.63 0.59
CA ASN A 96 -16.05 1.97 1.56
C ASN A 96 -16.07 0.46 1.39
N GLU A 97 -17.20 -0.14 1.05
CA GLU A 97 -17.32 -1.57 0.79
C GLU A 97 -16.55 -1.97 -0.47
N GLU A 98 -16.67 -1.21 -1.57
CA GLU A 98 -15.91 -1.45 -2.80
C GLU A 98 -14.40 -1.32 -2.55
N VAL A 99 -13.98 -0.27 -1.84
CA VAL A 99 -12.58 -0.05 -1.48
C VAL A 99 -12.07 -1.19 -0.60
N ALA A 100 -12.87 -1.64 0.36
CA ALA A 100 -12.52 -2.78 1.22
C ALA A 100 -12.38 -4.07 0.42
N GLN A 101 -13.25 -4.29 -0.57
CA GLN A 101 -13.17 -5.46 -1.45
C GLN A 101 -11.92 -5.45 -2.32
N VAL A 102 -11.56 -4.30 -2.88
CA VAL A 102 -10.32 -4.15 -3.66
C VAL A 102 -9.10 -4.38 -2.78
N ARG A 103 -9.10 -3.83 -1.58
CA ARG A 103 -8.00 -4.01 -0.62
C ARG A 103 -7.85 -5.48 -0.23
N ALA A 104 -8.95 -6.17 0.02
CA ALA A 104 -8.95 -7.59 0.33
C ALA A 104 -8.42 -8.43 -0.84
N ALA A 105 -8.79 -8.09 -2.07
CA ALA A 105 -8.27 -8.74 -3.26
C ALA A 105 -6.75 -8.50 -3.43
N LEU A 106 -6.29 -7.26 -3.21
CA LEU A 106 -4.86 -6.92 -3.23
C LEU A 106 -4.08 -7.71 -2.17
N ALA A 107 -4.66 -7.91 -0.98
CA ALA A 107 -4.02 -8.66 0.10
C ALA A 107 -3.79 -10.14 -0.26
N ARG A 108 -4.51 -10.67 -1.23
CA ARG A 108 -4.35 -12.06 -1.71
C ARG A 108 -3.23 -12.23 -2.73
N LEU A 109 -2.72 -11.13 -3.28
CA LEU A 109 -1.57 -11.16 -4.19
C LEU A 109 -0.28 -11.35 -3.40
N ASN A 110 0.75 -11.90 -4.07
CA ASN A 110 2.07 -11.87 -3.47
C ASN A 110 2.55 -10.42 -3.35
N GLU A 111 3.53 -10.20 -2.49
CA GLU A 111 4.04 -8.89 -2.12
C GLU A 111 4.49 -8.07 -3.35
N ARG A 112 5.25 -8.69 -4.23
CA ARG A 112 5.79 -8.05 -5.43
C ARG A 112 4.70 -7.58 -6.40
N ASP A 113 3.73 -8.44 -6.68
CA ASP A 113 2.63 -8.14 -7.57
C ASP A 113 1.78 -6.99 -7.02
N ARG A 114 1.46 -7.03 -5.74
CA ARG A 114 0.70 -6.00 -5.05
C ARG A 114 1.41 -4.66 -5.09
N GLU A 115 2.68 -4.64 -4.75
CA GLU A 115 3.48 -3.40 -4.73
C GLU A 115 3.62 -2.79 -6.12
N ALA A 116 3.82 -3.61 -7.14
CA ALA A 116 3.89 -3.13 -8.53
C ALA A 116 2.60 -2.41 -8.94
N LEU A 117 1.44 -2.98 -8.60
CA LEU A 117 0.15 -2.35 -8.88
C LEU A 117 -0.04 -1.04 -8.11
N LEU A 118 0.33 -1.02 -6.83
CA LEU A 118 0.22 0.18 -6.00
C LEU A 118 1.08 1.32 -6.54
N LEU A 119 2.32 1.02 -6.95
CA LEU A 119 3.21 2.01 -7.54
C LEU A 119 2.68 2.50 -8.90
N LYS A 120 2.17 1.59 -9.72
CA LYS A 120 1.57 1.96 -11.00
C LYS A 120 0.37 2.89 -10.82
N ALA A 121 -0.45 2.66 -9.81
CA ALA A 121 -1.59 3.52 -9.47
C ALA A 121 -1.15 4.94 -9.07
N GLU A 122 0.05 5.09 -8.54
CA GLU A 122 0.63 6.41 -8.20
C GLU A 122 1.36 7.06 -9.37
N GLY A 123 1.24 6.50 -10.56
CA GLY A 123 1.82 7.07 -11.78
C GLY A 123 3.28 6.73 -12.02
N PHE A 124 3.81 5.71 -11.36
CA PHE A 124 5.19 5.28 -11.58
C PHE A 124 5.34 4.68 -12.98
N GLY A 125 6.40 5.08 -13.66
CA GLY A 125 6.82 4.45 -14.92
C GLY A 125 7.54 3.12 -14.66
N TYR A 126 7.78 2.36 -15.71
CA TYR A 126 8.42 1.05 -15.59
C TYR A 126 9.82 1.13 -14.97
N ASP A 127 10.60 2.16 -15.35
CA ASP A 127 11.95 2.36 -14.78
C ASP A 127 11.89 2.65 -13.28
N GLU A 128 10.93 3.46 -12.87
CA GLU A 128 10.73 3.79 -11.46
C GLU A 128 10.27 2.57 -10.65
N ILE A 129 9.37 1.77 -11.18
CA ILE A 129 8.93 0.53 -10.54
C ILE A 129 10.10 -0.44 -10.40
N ALA A 130 10.87 -0.62 -11.47
CA ALA A 130 12.07 -1.47 -11.45
C ALA A 130 13.05 -1.03 -10.37
N SER A 131 13.34 0.26 -10.30
CA SER A 131 14.23 0.86 -9.30
C SER A 131 13.68 0.69 -7.87
N THR A 132 12.40 0.94 -7.67
CA THR A 132 11.75 0.87 -6.35
C THR A 132 11.73 -0.56 -5.81
N LEU A 133 11.40 -1.53 -6.66
CA LEU A 133 11.22 -2.92 -6.24
C LEU A 133 12.44 -3.81 -6.47
N GLY A 134 13.51 -3.26 -7.06
CA GLY A 134 14.71 -4.05 -7.36
C GLY A 134 14.47 -5.09 -8.45
N LEU A 135 13.64 -4.76 -9.44
CA LEU A 135 13.34 -5.64 -10.58
C LEU A 135 14.16 -5.24 -11.79
N ALA A 136 14.41 -6.21 -12.69
CA ALA A 136 14.92 -5.92 -14.01
C ALA A 136 13.85 -5.14 -14.80
N LYS A 137 14.27 -4.17 -15.62
CA LYS A 137 13.36 -3.36 -16.44
C LYS A 137 12.41 -4.19 -17.29
N GLY A 138 12.92 -5.24 -17.92
CA GLY A 138 12.12 -6.13 -18.77
C GLY A 138 11.11 -6.99 -18.00
N ALA A 139 11.22 -7.08 -16.67
CA ALA A 139 10.32 -7.88 -15.84
C ALA A 139 9.09 -7.11 -15.36
N VAL A 140 9.10 -5.76 -15.44
CA VAL A 140 8.03 -4.93 -14.90
C VAL A 140 6.71 -5.15 -15.64
N GLY A 141 6.74 -5.16 -16.97
CA GLY A 141 5.54 -5.36 -17.78
C GLY A 141 4.88 -6.71 -17.51
N THR A 142 5.67 -7.77 -17.45
CA THR A 142 5.19 -9.13 -17.16
C THR A 142 4.61 -9.20 -15.73
N THR A 143 5.29 -8.59 -14.77
CA THR A 143 4.84 -8.53 -13.38
C THR A 143 3.49 -7.82 -13.27
N LEU A 144 3.33 -6.66 -13.92
CA LEU A 144 2.09 -5.90 -13.92
C LEU A 144 0.95 -6.66 -14.60
N ALA A 145 1.21 -7.30 -15.73
CA ALA A 145 0.19 -8.08 -16.43
C ALA A 145 -0.32 -9.26 -15.58
N ARG A 146 0.60 -9.98 -14.96
CA ARG A 146 0.27 -11.07 -14.04
C ARG A 146 -0.48 -10.56 -12.80
N ALA A 147 -0.04 -9.46 -12.23
CA ALA A 147 -0.65 -8.87 -11.04
C ALA A 147 -2.10 -8.43 -11.32
N ARG A 148 -2.35 -7.79 -12.46
CA ARG A 148 -3.71 -7.40 -12.87
C ARG A 148 -4.62 -8.61 -13.02
N ARG A 149 -4.14 -9.66 -13.67
CA ARG A 149 -4.93 -10.88 -13.86
C ARG A 149 -5.29 -11.52 -12.52
N ARG A 150 -4.33 -11.63 -11.62
CA ARG A 150 -4.54 -12.20 -10.28
C ARG A 150 -5.46 -11.34 -9.43
N LEU A 151 -5.37 -10.02 -9.57
CA LEU A 151 -6.27 -9.10 -8.86
C LEU A 151 -7.71 -9.29 -9.32
N VAL A 152 -7.94 -9.36 -10.62
CA VAL A 152 -9.28 -9.58 -11.18
C VAL A 152 -9.84 -10.93 -10.71
N GLU A 153 -9.03 -11.99 -10.74
CA GLU A 153 -9.44 -13.32 -10.27
C GLU A 153 -9.81 -13.31 -8.78
N ALA A 154 -8.98 -12.66 -7.96
CA ALA A 154 -9.23 -12.55 -6.52
C ALA A 154 -10.51 -11.75 -6.21
N TYR A 155 -10.70 -10.65 -6.93
CA TYR A 155 -11.90 -9.81 -6.78
C TYR A 155 -13.16 -10.58 -7.17
N ARG A 156 -13.15 -11.26 -8.30
CA ARG A 156 -14.28 -12.07 -8.76
C ARG A 156 -14.61 -13.23 -7.83
N ALA A 157 -13.59 -13.87 -7.25
CA ALA A 157 -13.78 -14.96 -6.29
C ALA A 157 -14.49 -14.45 -5.02
N GLN A 158 -14.14 -13.26 -4.54
CA GLN A 158 -14.79 -12.64 -3.39
C GLN A 158 -16.26 -12.28 -3.70
N ASP A 159 -16.52 -11.72 -4.87
CA ASP A 159 -17.87 -11.34 -5.29
C ASP A 159 -18.78 -12.56 -5.36
N ARG A 160 -18.31 -13.66 -5.92
CA ARG A 160 -19.06 -14.94 -5.93
C ARG A 160 -19.32 -15.47 -4.53
N GLY A 161 -18.32 -15.37 -3.63
CA GLY A 161 -18.48 -15.77 -2.24
C GLY A 161 -19.55 -14.98 -1.50
N ASN A 162 -19.60 -13.68 -1.74
CA ASN A 162 -20.60 -12.79 -1.13
C ASN A 162 -22.02 -13.04 -1.64
N HIS A 163 -22.16 -13.47 -2.90
CA HIS A 163 -23.47 -13.78 -3.49
C HIS A 163 -24.05 -15.12 -3.02
N VAL A 164 -23.20 -16.07 -2.63
CA VAL A 164 -23.64 -17.38 -2.14
C VAL A 164 -24.01 -17.32 -0.64
N ALA A 165 -23.50 -16.32 0.09
CA ALA A 165 -23.77 -16.17 1.53
C ALA A 165 -25.01 -15.32 1.85
N SER A 166 -25.75 -14.81 0.84
CA SER A 166 -26.98 -14.03 1.04
C SER A 166 -28.22 -14.85 0.71
#